data_46c19b0934c32f1b7ca5583cc3b9115a
#
_entry.id   46c19b0934c32f1b7ca5583cc3b9115a
#
_cell.length_a   1.000
_cell.length_b   1.000
_cell.length_c   1.000
_cell.angle_alpha   90.00
_cell.angle_beta   90.00
_cell.angle_gamma   90.00
#
_symmetry.space_group_name_H-M   'P 1'
#
loop_
_entity.id
_entity.type
_entity.pdbx_description
1 polymer ?
#
loop_
_entity_poly.entity_id
_entity_poly.type
_entity_poly.pdbx_seq_one_letter_code
_entity_poly.pdbx_strand_id
1 'polypeptide(L)'
;LKIAGDPYSFLLESVEGGEKWARYCFLGSRPFAIFESKGREVRITRQGKSESYKTDDPIEALREMMKNYRCVDVPGLPRFWGGAVGYFSYDMIRFIERLPDEAVDDLGMAESCFMFTDTMIIFDHVSQRMKVVAMAHLGEGDPEAAYNDAVARVDALVERVNGPRVAPPAEPQDP
;
A
#
# COMPACT_ATOMS: atom_id res chain seq x y z
N LEU A 1 -12.44 -9.80 -7.41
CA LEU A 1 -11.00 -9.62 -7.67
C LEU A 1 -10.21 -10.75 -7.00
N LYS A 2 -9.36 -11.49 -7.74
CA LYS A 2 -8.61 -12.64 -7.21
C LYS A 2 -7.61 -12.29 -6.09
N ILE A 3 -7.34 -11.01 -5.88
CA ILE A 3 -6.36 -10.48 -4.92
C ILE A 3 -7.04 -9.73 -3.77
N ALA A 4 -8.31 -9.33 -3.90
CA ALA A 4 -9.04 -8.53 -2.92
C ALA A 4 -9.48 -9.27 -1.63
N GLY A 5 -9.17 -10.55 -1.50
CA GLY A 5 -9.46 -11.32 -0.28
C GLY A 5 -8.37 -11.25 0.79
N ASP A 6 -7.25 -10.62 0.50
CA ASP A 6 -6.19 -10.45 1.48
C ASP A 6 -6.47 -9.22 2.36
N PRO A 7 -6.24 -9.29 3.68
CA PRO A 7 -6.20 -8.09 4.50
C PRO A 7 -5.14 -7.13 3.96
N TYR A 8 -5.42 -5.82 4.07
CA TYR A 8 -4.53 -4.79 3.54
C TYR A 8 -4.28 -4.91 2.03
N SER A 9 -5.35 -4.81 1.24
CA SER A 9 -5.29 -4.70 -0.21
C SER A 9 -5.84 -3.36 -0.67
N PHE A 10 -5.40 -2.89 -1.83
CA PHE A 10 -5.91 -1.67 -2.45
C PHE A 10 -6.13 -1.85 -3.95
N LEU A 11 -7.09 -1.10 -4.46
CA LEU A 11 -7.32 -0.86 -5.87
C LEU A 11 -7.42 0.66 -6.08
N LEU A 12 -6.48 1.21 -6.83
CA LEU A 12 -6.54 2.60 -7.29
C LEU A 12 -6.97 2.58 -8.74
N GLU A 13 -8.17 3.05 -8.98
CA GLU A 13 -8.77 3.09 -10.31
C GLU A 13 -9.27 4.50 -10.62
N SER A 14 -8.96 4.98 -11.80
CA SER A 14 -9.48 6.25 -12.28
C SER A 14 -10.58 5.97 -13.31
N VAL A 15 -11.74 6.56 -13.11
CA VAL A 15 -12.96 6.30 -13.92
C VAL A 15 -13.27 7.43 -14.91
N GLU A 16 -12.65 8.62 -14.78
CA GLU A 16 -13.01 9.78 -15.61
C GLU A 16 -12.12 9.99 -16.82
N GLY A 17 -12.83 10.23 -17.92
CA GLY A 17 -12.42 10.21 -19.28
C GLY A 17 -11.30 11.17 -19.70
N GLY A 18 -10.36 10.58 -20.34
CA GLY A 18 -9.30 11.23 -21.08
C GLY A 18 -8.02 10.42 -21.01
N GLU A 19 -7.35 10.29 -22.14
CA GLU A 19 -6.13 9.48 -22.32
C GLU A 19 -5.01 9.75 -21.28
N LYS A 20 -5.09 10.83 -20.52
CA LYS A 20 -4.06 11.23 -19.55
C LYS A 20 -4.37 10.87 -18.09
N TRP A 21 -5.64 10.74 -17.71
CA TRP A 21 -6.06 10.62 -16.30
C TRP A 21 -6.51 9.23 -15.90
N ALA A 22 -7.07 8.44 -16.83
CA ALA A 22 -7.58 7.11 -16.59
C ALA A 22 -6.71 5.99 -17.19
N ARG A 23 -5.42 6.26 -17.41
CA ARG A 23 -4.56 5.31 -18.10
C ARG A 23 -4.22 4.08 -17.28
N TYR A 24 -4.03 4.26 -15.98
CA TYR A 24 -3.52 3.18 -15.14
C TYR A 24 -4.47 2.84 -14.00
N CYS A 25 -4.62 1.53 -13.74
CA CYS A 25 -5.12 1.01 -12.48
C CYS A 25 -4.00 0.30 -11.74
N PHE A 26 -3.98 0.44 -10.42
CA PHE A 26 -2.97 -0.14 -9.55
C PHE A 26 -3.65 -1.04 -8.52
N LEU A 27 -3.17 -2.25 -8.40
CA LEU A 27 -3.68 -3.24 -7.45
C LEU A 27 -2.52 -3.80 -6.65
N GLY A 28 -2.61 -3.70 -5.33
CA GLY A 28 -1.64 -4.28 -4.41
C GLY A 28 -2.30 -5.00 -3.25
N SER A 29 -1.58 -5.95 -2.69
CA SER A 29 -1.95 -6.68 -1.48
C SER A 29 -0.70 -7.16 -0.76
N ARG A 30 -0.86 -7.61 0.49
CA ARG A 30 0.24 -8.14 1.31
C ARG A 30 1.41 -7.16 1.41
N PRO A 31 1.19 -5.97 1.98
CA PRO A 31 2.26 -4.99 2.16
C PRO A 31 3.38 -5.59 3.02
N PHE A 32 4.63 -5.22 2.74
CA PHE A 32 5.76 -5.67 3.54
C PHE A 32 5.86 -4.94 4.89
N ALA A 33 5.21 -3.77 4.99
CA ALA A 33 5.04 -3.05 6.24
C ALA A 33 3.73 -2.28 6.26
N ILE A 34 3.19 -2.06 7.47
CA ILE A 34 2.02 -1.24 7.73
C ILE A 34 2.43 -0.21 8.77
N PHE A 35 2.15 1.06 8.47
CA PHE A 35 2.29 2.18 9.39
C PHE A 35 0.90 2.63 9.81
N GLU A 36 0.67 2.73 11.11
CA GLU A 36 -0.56 3.25 11.69
C GLU A 36 -0.21 4.30 12.74
N SER A 37 -1.05 5.35 12.85
CA SER A 37 -0.96 6.28 13.97
C SER A 37 -2.32 6.60 14.57
N LYS A 38 -2.34 6.85 15.89
CA LYS A 38 -3.47 7.40 16.61
C LYS A 38 -2.96 8.35 17.69
N GLY A 39 -3.36 9.61 17.63
CA GLY A 39 -2.72 10.66 18.38
C GLY A 39 -1.19 10.63 18.16
N ARG A 40 -0.44 10.62 19.23
CA ARG A 40 1.03 10.58 19.18
C ARG A 40 1.62 9.17 19.20
N GLU A 41 0.80 8.15 19.18
CA GLU A 41 1.26 6.75 19.11
C GLU A 41 1.38 6.32 17.67
N VAL A 42 2.55 5.81 17.30
CA VAL A 42 2.83 5.18 16.00
C VAL A 42 3.03 3.71 16.21
N ARG A 43 2.42 2.90 15.36
CA ARG A 43 2.62 1.45 15.28
C ARG A 43 3.12 1.09 13.88
N ILE A 44 4.18 0.31 13.85
CA ILE A 44 4.74 -0.25 12.61
C ILE A 44 4.68 -1.76 12.69
N THR A 45 4.01 -2.38 11.73
CA THR A 45 3.91 -3.84 11.62
C THR A 45 4.71 -4.31 10.42
N ARG A 46 5.67 -5.23 10.63
CA ARG A 46 6.47 -5.88 9.57
C ARG A 46 6.49 -7.38 9.81
N GLN A 47 6.15 -8.17 8.79
CA GLN A 47 6.15 -9.64 8.88
C GLN A 47 5.41 -10.19 10.13
N GLY A 48 4.26 -9.59 10.46
CA GLY A 48 3.44 -9.97 11.61
C GLY A 48 3.97 -9.54 12.98
N LYS A 49 5.11 -8.87 13.04
CA LYS A 49 5.63 -8.27 14.27
C LYS A 49 5.31 -6.78 14.30
N SER A 50 4.78 -6.31 15.42
CA SER A 50 4.45 -4.90 15.63
C SER A 50 5.36 -4.28 16.68
N GLU A 51 5.80 -3.08 16.40
CA GLU A 51 6.48 -2.19 17.33
C GLU A 51 5.68 -0.89 17.45
N SER A 52 5.60 -0.33 18.66
CA SER A 52 4.92 0.94 18.90
C SER A 52 5.84 1.90 19.66
N TYR A 53 5.73 3.18 19.32
CA TYR A 53 6.44 4.26 19.98
C TYR A 53 5.63 5.55 19.94
N LYS A 54 6.00 6.52 20.76
CA LYS A 54 5.39 7.85 20.77
C LYS A 54 6.26 8.85 20.02
N THR A 55 5.61 9.74 19.30
CA THR A 55 6.23 10.85 18.57
C THR A 55 5.40 12.12 18.73
N ASP A 56 6.02 13.27 18.59
CA ASP A 56 5.31 14.54 18.56
C ASP A 56 4.67 14.82 17.20
N ASP A 57 5.18 14.20 16.14
CA ASP A 57 4.69 14.36 14.76
C ASP A 57 4.65 13.02 14.02
N PRO A 58 3.47 12.36 13.95
CA PRO A 58 3.30 11.13 13.18
C PRO A 58 3.50 11.30 11.68
N ILE A 59 3.28 12.50 11.12
CA ILE A 59 3.49 12.77 9.69
C ILE A 59 4.98 12.75 9.39
N GLU A 60 5.80 13.36 10.26
CA GLU A 60 7.26 13.30 10.12
C GLU A 60 7.78 11.88 10.34
N ALA A 61 7.22 11.11 11.28
CA ALA A 61 7.57 9.71 11.47
C ALA A 61 7.33 8.87 10.20
N LEU A 62 6.21 9.10 9.49
CA LEU A 62 5.94 8.46 8.21
C LEU A 62 6.94 8.91 7.14
N ARG A 63 7.27 10.20 7.09
CA ARG A 63 8.25 10.74 6.16
C ARG A 63 9.65 10.13 6.38
N GLU A 64 10.09 10.00 7.62
CA GLU A 64 11.36 9.35 7.96
C GLU A 64 11.37 7.88 7.54
N MET A 65 10.25 7.16 7.76
CA MET A 65 10.14 5.79 7.28
C MET A 65 10.25 5.70 5.76
N MET A 66 9.64 6.63 5.01
CA MET A 66 9.72 6.69 3.54
C MET A 66 11.13 6.96 3.03
N LYS A 67 11.95 7.75 3.74
CA LYS A 67 13.34 8.07 3.34
C LYS A 67 14.25 6.85 3.25
N ASN A 68 13.91 5.77 3.95
CA ASN A 68 14.68 4.51 3.91
C ASN A 68 14.52 3.77 2.58
N TYR A 69 13.58 4.17 1.73
CA TYR A 69 13.28 3.49 0.48
C TYR A 69 13.57 4.42 -0.70
N ARG A 70 14.58 4.08 -1.49
CA ARG A 70 14.95 4.79 -2.71
C ARG A 70 14.82 3.85 -3.89
N CYS A 71 13.97 4.20 -4.83
CA CYS A 71 13.77 3.42 -6.05
C CYS A 71 14.58 4.02 -7.19
N VAL A 72 15.05 3.17 -8.09
CA VAL A 72 15.64 3.58 -9.35
C VAL A 72 14.55 3.77 -10.40
N ASP A 73 14.71 4.75 -11.27
CA ASP A 73 13.79 4.94 -12.39
C ASP A 73 13.89 3.78 -13.38
N VAL A 74 12.74 3.18 -13.70
CA VAL A 74 12.64 2.08 -14.65
C VAL A 74 11.86 2.56 -15.89
N PRO A 75 12.50 2.65 -17.07
CA PRO A 75 11.82 3.05 -18.30
C PRO A 75 10.61 2.16 -18.61
N GLY A 76 9.50 2.78 -18.94
CA GLY A 76 8.26 2.07 -19.29
C GLY A 76 7.36 1.70 -18.12
N LEU A 77 7.73 1.99 -16.88
CA LEU A 77 6.82 2.00 -15.73
C LEU A 77 6.17 3.38 -15.56
N PRO A 78 4.94 3.46 -14.98
CA PRO A 78 4.34 4.73 -14.60
C PRO A 78 5.10 5.33 -13.40
N ARG A 79 4.73 6.56 -13.01
CA ARG A 79 5.35 7.23 -11.84
C ARG A 79 5.13 6.51 -10.52
N PHE A 80 4.00 5.80 -10.39
CA PHE A 80 3.69 4.98 -9.21
C PHE A 80 3.83 3.51 -9.59
N TRP A 81 4.78 2.83 -8.96
CA TRP A 81 5.03 1.39 -9.11
C TRP A 81 5.49 0.74 -7.81
N GLY A 82 5.30 1.45 -6.68
CA GLY A 82 5.55 1.03 -5.32
C GLY A 82 5.59 2.22 -4.37
N GLY A 83 5.70 1.97 -3.08
CA GLY A 83 5.71 2.99 -2.05
C GLY A 83 4.64 2.77 -0.99
N ALA A 84 4.04 3.83 -0.48
CA ALA A 84 3.02 3.76 0.55
C ALA A 84 1.65 4.18 0.01
N VAL A 85 0.63 3.38 0.28
CA VAL A 85 -0.78 3.65 -0.05
C VAL A 85 -1.59 3.59 1.22
N GLY A 86 -2.40 4.61 1.46
CA GLY A 86 -3.19 4.69 2.67
C GLY A 86 -3.99 5.96 2.79
N TYR A 87 -4.31 6.35 4.02
CA TYR A 87 -5.09 7.54 4.30
C TYR A 87 -4.56 8.30 5.51
N PHE A 88 -4.85 9.58 5.52
CA PHE A 88 -4.92 10.41 6.70
C PHE A 88 -6.38 10.72 7.00
N SER A 89 -6.81 10.56 8.25
CA SER A 89 -8.10 11.05 8.69
C SER A 89 -8.09 12.58 8.76
N TYR A 90 -9.27 13.16 8.90
CA TYR A 90 -9.39 14.60 9.09
C TYR A 90 -8.64 15.09 10.34
N ASP A 91 -8.60 14.27 11.40
CA ASP A 91 -7.99 14.63 12.69
C ASP A 91 -6.47 14.83 12.61
N MET A 92 -5.81 14.28 11.59
CA MET A 92 -4.37 14.51 11.35
C MET A 92 -4.04 15.99 11.10
N ILE A 93 -5.02 16.82 10.72
CA ILE A 93 -4.85 18.26 10.58
C ILE A 93 -4.42 18.94 11.90
N ARG A 94 -4.73 18.34 13.06
CA ARG A 94 -4.35 18.86 14.38
C ARG A 94 -2.85 18.85 14.64
N PHE A 95 -2.08 18.10 13.87
CA PHE A 95 -0.62 18.16 13.87
C PHE A 95 -0.06 19.33 13.05
N ILE A 96 -0.91 19.97 12.24
CA ILE A 96 -0.54 21.11 11.37
C ILE A 96 -1.14 22.40 11.91
N GLU A 97 -2.39 22.35 12.37
CA GLU A 97 -3.15 23.54 12.82
C GLU A 97 -3.80 23.30 14.19
N ARG A 98 -4.05 24.40 14.91
CA ARG A 98 -4.77 24.34 16.19
C ARG A 98 -6.27 24.35 15.93
N LEU A 99 -6.89 23.18 15.96
CA LEU A 99 -8.33 23.02 15.84
C LEU A 99 -8.93 22.47 17.13
N PRO A 100 -10.21 22.80 17.45
CA PRO A 100 -10.93 22.20 18.56
C PRO A 100 -10.98 20.68 18.42
N ASP A 101 -10.93 19.98 19.57
CA ASP A 101 -11.06 18.53 19.67
C ASP A 101 -12.35 18.21 20.44
N GLU A 102 -13.49 18.46 19.78
CA GLU A 102 -14.83 18.33 20.37
C GLU A 102 -15.56 17.04 19.91
N ALA A 103 -15.07 16.41 18.84
CA ALA A 103 -15.69 15.21 18.30
C ALA A 103 -15.38 13.98 19.15
N VAL A 104 -16.39 13.17 19.40
CA VAL A 104 -16.23 11.89 20.09
C VAL A 104 -15.71 10.86 19.08
N ASP A 105 -14.59 10.22 19.41
CA ASP A 105 -14.06 9.10 18.62
C ASP A 105 -14.84 7.80 18.99
N ASP A 106 -15.95 7.57 18.32
CA ASP A 106 -16.80 6.39 18.51
C ASP A 106 -16.36 5.18 17.68
N LEU A 107 -15.54 5.39 16.64
CA LEU A 107 -15.06 4.33 15.75
C LEU A 107 -13.74 3.70 16.23
N GLY A 108 -12.95 4.40 17.00
CA GLY A 108 -11.65 3.94 17.50
C GLY A 108 -10.61 3.65 16.39
N MET A 109 -10.83 4.16 15.17
CA MET A 109 -9.97 3.91 14.02
C MET A 109 -8.62 4.59 14.15
N ALA A 110 -7.63 4.08 13.43
CA ALA A 110 -6.36 4.78 13.26
C ALA A 110 -6.56 6.09 12.51
N GLU A 111 -5.91 7.17 12.96
CA GLU A 111 -5.95 8.47 12.29
C GLU A 111 -5.11 8.48 11.00
N SER A 112 -4.09 7.65 10.93
CA SER A 112 -3.44 7.33 9.67
C SER A 112 -3.15 5.86 9.55
N CYS A 113 -3.28 5.32 8.32
CA CYS A 113 -2.91 3.95 8.02
C CYS A 113 -2.32 3.89 6.62
N PHE A 114 -1.07 3.42 6.49
CA PHE A 114 -0.36 3.31 5.23
C PHE A 114 0.22 1.91 5.05
N MET A 115 -0.08 1.32 3.91
CA MET A 115 0.46 0.05 3.43
C MET A 115 1.70 0.33 2.59
N PHE A 116 2.85 -0.16 3.02
CA PHE A 116 4.08 -0.10 2.25
C PHE A 116 4.14 -1.30 1.30
N THR A 117 4.02 -1.03 0.02
CA THR A 117 3.94 -2.06 -1.02
C THR A 117 5.18 -2.07 -1.89
N ASP A 118 5.70 -3.25 -2.13
CA ASP A 118 6.83 -3.54 -3.00
C ASP A 118 6.48 -4.50 -4.14
N THR A 119 5.22 -4.96 -4.16
CA THR A 119 4.71 -5.89 -5.17
C THR A 119 3.31 -5.45 -5.58
N MET A 120 3.09 -5.24 -6.88
CA MET A 120 1.80 -4.79 -7.39
C MET A 120 1.54 -5.19 -8.83
N ILE A 121 0.28 -5.07 -9.21
CA ILE A 121 -0.18 -5.18 -10.59
C ILE A 121 -0.55 -3.79 -11.10
N ILE A 122 -0.11 -3.48 -12.30
CA ILE A 122 -0.38 -2.23 -13.00
C ILE A 122 -1.09 -2.58 -14.30
N PHE A 123 -2.32 -2.08 -14.47
CA PHE A 123 -3.05 -2.17 -15.74
C PHE A 123 -2.82 -0.88 -16.52
N ASP A 124 -2.31 -1.00 -17.74
CA ASP A 124 -2.20 0.10 -18.68
C ASP A 124 -3.33 -0.04 -19.72
N HIS A 125 -4.38 0.75 -19.55
CA HIS A 125 -5.58 0.71 -20.40
C HIS A 125 -5.30 1.16 -21.85
N VAL A 126 -4.31 2.02 -22.07
CA VAL A 126 -3.96 2.49 -23.40
C VAL A 126 -3.24 1.40 -24.18
N SER A 127 -2.26 0.74 -23.59
CA SER A 127 -1.53 -0.37 -24.23
C SER A 127 -2.24 -1.71 -24.08
N GLN A 128 -3.33 -1.79 -23.31
CA GLN A 128 -4.04 -3.02 -22.94
C GLN A 128 -3.11 -4.09 -22.37
N ARG A 129 -2.19 -3.67 -21.53
CA ARG A 129 -1.21 -4.55 -20.90
C ARG A 129 -1.31 -4.53 -19.38
N MET A 130 -1.08 -5.68 -18.81
CA MET A 130 -0.87 -5.85 -17.38
C MET A 130 0.61 -6.05 -17.12
N LYS A 131 1.14 -5.31 -16.15
CA LYS A 131 2.50 -5.46 -15.65
C LYS A 131 2.45 -5.92 -14.22
N VAL A 132 3.23 -6.93 -13.89
CA VAL A 132 3.46 -7.36 -12.51
C VAL A 132 4.85 -6.86 -12.12
N VAL A 133 4.92 -6.15 -11.01
CA VAL A 133 6.16 -5.51 -10.55
C VAL A 133 6.44 -5.96 -9.13
N ALA A 134 7.68 -6.31 -8.86
CA ALA A 134 8.21 -6.49 -7.50
C ALA A 134 9.54 -5.76 -7.36
N MET A 135 9.76 -5.15 -6.19
CA MET A 135 11.01 -4.47 -5.87
C MET A 135 11.95 -5.41 -5.12
N ALA A 136 13.20 -5.48 -5.56
CA ALA A 136 14.26 -6.11 -4.78
C ALA A 136 14.74 -5.13 -3.70
N HIS A 137 14.71 -5.55 -2.45
CA HIS A 137 15.21 -4.77 -1.32
C HIS A 137 16.72 -5.00 -1.17
N LEU A 138 17.51 -4.06 -1.68
CA LEU A 138 18.97 -4.11 -1.61
C LEU A 138 19.45 -3.51 -0.26
N GLY A 139 19.27 -4.23 0.83
CA GLY A 139 19.86 -3.85 2.11
C GLY A 139 21.34 -4.18 2.20
N GLU A 140 21.84 -4.55 3.38
CA GLU A 140 23.22 -5.03 3.59
C GLU A 140 23.42 -6.49 3.13
N GLY A 141 22.37 -7.11 2.56
CA GLY A 141 22.37 -8.50 2.13
C GLY A 141 22.90 -8.70 0.72
N ASP A 142 22.84 -9.97 0.26
CA ASP A 142 23.24 -10.36 -1.09
C ASP A 142 22.23 -9.83 -2.14
N PRO A 143 22.66 -8.98 -3.10
CA PRO A 143 21.78 -8.46 -4.15
C PRO A 143 21.16 -9.55 -5.04
N GLU A 144 21.87 -10.66 -5.26
CA GLU A 144 21.36 -11.77 -6.07
C GLU A 144 20.20 -12.49 -5.34
N ALA A 145 20.34 -12.70 -4.05
CA ALA A 145 19.27 -13.26 -3.23
C ALA A 145 18.04 -12.34 -3.20
N ALA A 146 18.24 -11.02 -3.06
CA ALA A 146 17.15 -10.04 -3.11
C ALA A 146 16.44 -10.01 -4.47
N TYR A 147 17.17 -10.13 -5.56
CA TYR A 147 16.61 -10.23 -6.91
C TYR A 147 15.80 -11.51 -7.08
N ASN A 148 16.34 -12.66 -6.68
CA ASN A 148 15.66 -13.94 -6.79
C ASN A 148 14.37 -13.98 -5.95
N ASP A 149 14.35 -13.36 -4.77
CA ASP A 149 13.13 -13.18 -3.97
C ASP A 149 12.09 -12.32 -4.72
N ALA A 150 12.51 -11.21 -5.32
CA ALA A 150 11.60 -10.37 -6.11
C ALA A 150 11.01 -11.12 -7.31
N VAL A 151 11.82 -11.92 -8.02
CA VAL A 151 11.35 -12.79 -9.12
C VAL A 151 10.32 -13.80 -8.61
N ALA A 152 10.59 -14.47 -7.50
CA ALA A 152 9.66 -15.45 -6.92
C ALA A 152 8.31 -14.79 -6.53
N ARG A 153 8.32 -13.54 -6.04
CA ARG A 153 7.09 -12.78 -5.74
C ARG A 153 6.31 -12.41 -7.01
N VAL A 154 7.00 -12.07 -8.10
CA VAL A 154 6.37 -11.85 -9.41
C VAL A 154 5.69 -13.12 -9.89
N ASP A 155 6.41 -14.26 -9.89
CA ASP A 155 5.89 -15.52 -10.37
C ASP A 155 4.67 -15.99 -9.56
N ALA A 156 4.74 -15.91 -8.24
CA ALA A 156 3.62 -16.24 -7.35
C ALA A 156 2.38 -15.35 -7.62
N LEU A 157 2.59 -14.07 -7.91
CA LEU A 157 1.49 -13.17 -8.23
C LEU A 157 0.90 -13.45 -9.61
N VAL A 158 1.72 -13.78 -10.60
CA VAL A 158 1.30 -14.21 -11.94
C VAL A 158 0.47 -15.50 -11.87
N GLU A 159 0.94 -16.50 -11.14
CA GLU A 159 0.19 -17.75 -10.91
C GLU A 159 -1.18 -17.47 -10.26
N ARG A 160 -1.21 -16.61 -9.25
CA ARG A 160 -2.44 -16.23 -8.57
C ARG A 160 -3.43 -15.54 -9.50
N VAL A 161 -2.97 -14.66 -10.37
CA VAL A 161 -3.80 -13.99 -11.39
C VAL A 161 -4.36 -14.98 -12.41
N ASN A 162 -3.55 -15.95 -12.85
CA ASN A 162 -3.94 -16.96 -13.83
C ASN A 162 -4.78 -18.09 -13.21
N GLY A 163 -4.72 -18.29 -11.90
CA GLY A 163 -5.43 -19.34 -11.18
C GLY A 163 -6.96 -19.20 -11.22
N PRO A 164 -7.73 -20.14 -10.66
CA PRO A 164 -9.19 -20.10 -10.61
C PRO A 164 -9.68 -18.87 -9.82
N ARG A 165 -10.88 -18.38 -10.17
CA ARG A 165 -11.54 -17.34 -9.36
C ARG A 165 -11.90 -17.92 -7.98
N VAL A 166 -11.41 -17.30 -6.93
CA VAL A 166 -11.97 -17.51 -5.59
C VAL A 166 -13.24 -16.67 -5.53
N ALA A 167 -14.38 -17.30 -5.33
CA ALA A 167 -15.62 -16.57 -5.11
C ALA A 167 -15.47 -15.70 -3.85
N PRO A 168 -15.90 -14.43 -3.85
CA PRO A 168 -15.97 -13.66 -2.62
C PRO A 168 -16.89 -14.40 -1.63
N PRO A 169 -16.60 -14.32 -0.32
CA PRO A 169 -17.54 -14.82 0.67
C PRO A 169 -18.92 -14.19 0.41
N ALA A 170 -19.96 -15.02 0.49
CA ALA A 170 -21.33 -14.52 0.34
C ALA A 170 -21.55 -13.39 1.37
N GLU A 171 -22.01 -12.24 0.90
CA GLU A 171 -22.43 -11.18 1.81
C GLU A 171 -23.49 -11.76 2.77
N PRO A 172 -23.42 -11.49 4.08
CA PRO A 172 -24.49 -11.83 4.99
C PRO A 172 -25.77 -11.21 4.42
N GLN A 173 -26.76 -12.04 4.11
CA GLN A 173 -28.10 -11.53 3.81
C GLN A 173 -28.62 -10.94 5.11
N ASP A 174 -28.80 -9.62 5.16
CA ASP A 174 -29.53 -8.98 6.25
C ASP A 174 -30.92 -9.59 6.32
N PRO A 175 -31.39 -9.92 7.53
CA PRO A 175 -32.70 -10.53 7.75
C PRO A 175 -33.88 -9.59 7.43
#